data_a0e5cb47fb0758df984954596a89efb5
#
_entry.id   a0e5cb47fb0758df984954596a89efb5
#
_cell.length_a   1.000
_cell.length_b   1.000
_cell.length_c   1.000
_cell.angle_alpha   90.00
_cell.angle_beta   90.00
_cell.angle_gamma   90.00
#
_symmetry.space_group_name_H-M   'P 1'
#
loop_
_entity.id
_entity.type
_entity.pdbx_description
1 polymer ?
#
loop_
_entity_poly.entity_id
_entity_poly.type
_entity_poly.pdbx_seq_one_letter_code
_entity_poly.pdbx_strand_id
1 'polypeptide(L)' 'MKLEILTPDKKLYDGNVKSAVFPGTEGSFGVLNNHAPFVSTLKAGTISITEDNNEKKEFVIKGGVAEIKHNAVIVLAD' A
#
# COMPACT_ATOMS: atom_id res chain seq x y z
N MET A 1 2.50 -5.15 -9.75
CA MET A 1 1.13 -4.72 -9.44
C MET A 1 1.07 -3.21 -9.35
N LYS A 2 -0.06 -2.65 -9.70
CA LYS A 2 -0.25 -1.21 -9.58
C LYS A 2 -0.57 -0.85 -8.15
N LEU A 3 0.05 0.23 -7.67
CA LEU A 3 -0.21 0.76 -6.32
C LEU A 3 -0.52 2.24 -6.41
N GLU A 4 -1.62 2.65 -5.76
CA GLU A 4 -1.96 4.04 -5.58
C GLU A 4 -2.12 4.32 -4.09
N ILE A 5 -1.52 5.41 -3.61
CA ILE A 5 -1.70 5.87 -2.23
C ILE A 5 -2.27 7.27 -2.29
N LEU A 6 -3.49 7.42 -1.80
CA LEU A 6 -4.25 8.66 -1.88
C LEU A 6 -4.54 9.20 -0.48
N THR A 7 -4.49 10.53 -0.36
CA THR A 7 -5.01 11.24 0.82
C THR A 7 -6.15 12.13 0.35
N PRO A 8 -6.93 12.74 1.26
CA PRO A 8 -7.98 13.67 0.84
C PRO A 8 -7.46 14.82 -0.02
N ASP A 9 -6.21 15.21 0.18
CA ASP A 9 -5.65 16.39 -0.49
C ASP A 9 -4.88 16.08 -1.76
N LYS A 10 -4.28 14.89 -1.86
CA LYS A 10 -3.39 14.62 -2.98
C LYS A 10 -3.11 13.13 -3.14
N LYS A 11 -2.51 12.79 -4.27
CA LYS A 11 -1.98 11.46 -4.53
C LYS A 11 -0.53 11.42 -4.04
N LEU A 12 -0.22 10.56 -3.08
CA LEU A 12 1.13 10.40 -2.57
C LEU A 12 1.99 9.54 -3.47
N TYR A 13 1.39 8.55 -4.10
CA TYR A 13 2.13 7.63 -4.96
C TYR A 13 1.20 7.01 -6.00
N ASP A 14 1.76 6.76 -7.19
CA ASP A 14 1.08 6.05 -8.27
C ASP A 14 2.15 5.40 -9.12
N GLY A 15 2.23 4.09 -9.10
CA GLY A 15 3.24 3.39 -9.87
C GLY A 15 3.09 1.89 -9.79
N ASN A 16 4.06 1.20 -10.37
CA ASN A 16 4.09 -0.26 -10.36
C ASN A 16 5.14 -0.74 -9.37
N VAL A 17 4.73 -1.67 -8.52
CA VAL A 17 5.61 -2.23 -7.49
C VAL A 17 5.58 -3.74 -7.56
N LYS A 18 6.64 -4.39 -7.14
CA LYS A 18 6.66 -5.84 -7.05
C LYS A 18 6.31 -6.32 -5.64
N SER A 19 6.44 -5.47 -4.64
CA SER A 19 6.01 -5.81 -3.29
C SER A 19 5.72 -4.55 -2.49
N ALA A 20 4.88 -4.71 -1.47
CA ALA A 20 4.56 -3.63 -0.55
C ALA A 20 4.27 -4.22 0.83
N VAL A 21 4.65 -3.49 1.88
CA VAL A 21 4.35 -3.86 3.26
C VAL A 21 3.54 -2.73 3.88
N PHE A 22 2.44 -3.09 4.50
CA PHE A 22 1.48 -2.13 5.07
C PHE A 22 1.34 -2.29 6.57
N PRO A 23 1.13 -1.19 7.30
CA PRO A 23 0.90 -1.25 8.75
C PRO A 23 -0.57 -1.56 9.08
N GLY A 24 -0.96 -2.81 8.93
CA GLY A 24 -2.33 -3.23 9.24
C GLY A 24 -2.64 -3.09 10.72
N THR A 25 -3.92 -2.83 11.05
CA THR A 25 -4.35 -2.70 12.44
C THR A 25 -4.12 -3.99 13.25
N GLU A 26 -4.14 -5.14 12.57
CA GLU A 26 -3.90 -6.45 13.19
C GLU A 26 -2.45 -6.90 13.05
N GLY A 27 -1.58 -6.03 12.56
CA GLY A 27 -0.17 -6.33 12.32
C GLY A 27 0.24 -6.01 10.90
N SER A 28 1.53 -5.85 10.69
CA SER A 28 2.07 -5.57 9.36
C SER A 28 1.83 -6.77 8.45
N PHE A 29 1.56 -6.48 7.19
CA PHE A 29 1.41 -7.55 6.19
C PHE A 29 2.05 -7.13 4.87
N GLY A 30 2.53 -8.12 4.12
CA GLY A 30 3.14 -7.89 2.82
C GLY A 30 2.22 -8.36 1.69
N VAL A 31 2.31 -7.68 0.56
CA VAL A 31 1.54 -8.01 -0.63
C VAL A 31 2.49 -8.17 -1.81
N LEU A 32 2.35 -9.27 -2.52
CA LEU A 32 3.07 -9.55 -3.77
C LEU A 32 2.08 -9.59 -4.92
N ASN A 33 2.61 -9.72 -6.13
CA ASN A 33 1.75 -9.85 -7.32
C ASN A 33 0.78 -11.02 -7.18
N ASN A 34 -0.40 -10.87 -7.75
CA ASN A 34 -1.43 -11.92 -7.79
C ASN A 34 -1.96 -12.31 -6.40
N HIS A 35 -1.96 -11.37 -5.48
CA HIS A 35 -2.47 -11.63 -4.13
C HIS A 35 -3.99 -11.78 -4.14
N ALA A 36 -4.51 -12.61 -3.25
CA ALA A 36 -5.96 -12.75 -3.10
C ALA A 36 -6.57 -11.42 -2.67
N PRO A 37 -7.73 -11.05 -3.22
CA PRO A 37 -8.37 -9.79 -2.86
C PRO A 37 -8.80 -9.76 -1.39
N PHE A 38 -8.57 -8.63 -0.74
CA PHE A 38 -9.08 -8.38 0.61
C PHE A 38 -8.99 -6.89 0.93
N VAL A 39 -9.64 -6.48 2.01
CA VAL A 39 -9.62 -5.11 2.51
C VAL A 39 -9.05 -5.14 3.91
N SER A 40 -8.15 -4.20 4.21
CA SER A 40 -7.55 -4.10 5.53
C SER A 40 -7.57 -2.67 6.02
N THR A 41 -7.89 -2.47 7.29
CA THR A 41 -7.69 -1.17 7.92
C THR A 41 -6.23 -1.04 8.31
N LEU A 42 -5.73 0.20 8.24
CA LEU A 42 -4.34 0.51 8.53
C LEU A 42 -4.24 1.44 9.73
N LYS A 43 -3.21 1.24 10.52
CA LYS A 43 -2.90 2.13 11.63
C LYS A 43 -1.79 3.09 11.22
N ALA A 44 -1.48 4.06 12.08
CA ALA A 44 -0.36 4.95 11.86
C ALA A 44 0.91 4.13 11.73
N GLY A 45 1.72 4.43 10.72
CA GLY A 45 2.93 3.69 10.46
C GLY A 45 3.48 4.00 9.07
N THR A 46 4.36 3.14 8.60
CA THR A 46 5.06 3.33 7.35
C THR A 46 4.65 2.26 6.34
N ILE A 47 4.30 2.72 5.13
CA ILE A 47 4.13 1.82 3.98
C ILE A 47 5.49 1.73 3.30
N SER A 48 6.02 0.51 3.16
CA SER A 48 7.31 0.28 2.49
C SER A 48 7.04 -0.44 1.19
N ILE A 49 7.56 0.09 0.09
CA ILE A 49 7.35 -0.50 -1.23
C ILE A 49 8.68 -0.78 -1.91
N THR A 50 8.66 -1.77 -2.79
CA THR A 50 9.78 -2.05 -3.70
C THR A 50 9.23 -1.96 -5.12
N GLU A 51 9.73 -1.01 -5.89
CA GLU A 51 9.29 -0.82 -7.27
C GLU A 51 9.84 -1.92 -8.18
N ASP A 52 9.27 -2.03 -9.38
CA ASP A 52 9.69 -3.06 -10.33
C ASP A 52 11.18 -2.97 -10.68
N ASN A 53 11.75 -1.77 -10.61
CA ASN A 53 13.18 -1.54 -10.86
C ASN A 53 14.04 -1.75 -9.61
N ASN A 54 13.48 -2.34 -8.54
CA ASN A 54 14.15 -2.60 -7.26
C ASN A 54 14.41 -1.36 -6.41
N GLU A 55 13.91 -0.20 -6.77
CA GLU A 55 14.00 0.97 -5.92
C GLU A 55 13.01 0.83 -4.75
N LYS A 56 13.45 1.26 -3.58
CA LYS A 56 12.63 1.19 -2.36
C LYS A 56 12.20 2.58 -1.97
N LYS A 57 10.93 2.69 -1.54
CA LYS A 57 10.35 3.96 -1.08
C LYS A 57 9.51 3.70 0.15
N GLU A 58 9.36 4.73 0.97
CA GLU A 58 8.56 4.65 2.19
C GLU A 58 7.64 5.84 2.30
N PHE A 59 6.46 5.61 2.84
CA PHE A 59 5.45 6.65 3.04
C PHE A 59 4.88 6.51 4.44
N VAL A 60 4.98 7.59 5.23
CA VAL A 60 4.40 7.62 6.57
C VAL A 60 2.94 8.02 6.46
N ILE A 61 2.05 7.25 7.09
CA ILE A 61 0.62 7.53 7.10
C ILE A 61 0.11 7.56 8.54
N LYS A 62 -1.03 8.21 8.72
CA LYS A 62 -1.69 8.31 10.03
C LYS A 62 -2.69 7.19 10.25
N GLY A 63 -3.03 6.48 9.20
CA GLY A 63 -4.03 5.43 9.20
C GLY A 63 -4.73 5.40 7.87
N GLY A 64 -5.70 4.54 7.71
CA GLY A 64 -6.46 4.46 6.48
C GLY A 64 -6.98 3.08 6.18
N VAL A 65 -7.24 2.83 4.90
CA VAL A 65 -7.75 1.55 4.41
C VAL A 65 -6.98 1.16 3.16
N ALA A 66 -6.59 -0.10 3.08
CA ALA A 66 -5.98 -0.67 1.88
C ALA A 66 -6.97 -1.63 1.24
N GLU A 67 -7.26 -1.43 -0.04
CA GLU A 67 -8.05 -2.35 -0.83
C GLU A 67 -7.11 -3.09 -1.76
N ILE A 68 -6.95 -4.39 -1.52
CA ILE A 68 -6.07 -5.24 -2.30
C ILE A 68 -6.91 -6.00 -3.31
N LYS A 69 -6.56 -5.86 -4.58
CA LYS A 69 -7.18 -6.59 -5.68
C LYS A 69 -6.13 -7.50 -6.29
N HIS A 70 -6.54 -8.29 -7.27
CA HIS A 70 -5.65 -9.29 -7.87
C HIS A 70 -4.28 -8.71 -8.28
N ASN A 71 -4.25 -7.61 -9.00
CA ASN A 71 -3.01 -6.97 -9.45
C ASN A 71 -2.96 -5.47 -9.19
N ALA A 72 -3.75 -5.01 -8.24
CA ALA A 72 -3.80 -3.58 -7.92
C ALA A 72 -4.08 -3.39 -6.44
N VAL A 73 -3.51 -2.34 -5.89
CA VAL A 73 -3.75 -1.95 -4.51
C VAL A 73 -4.06 -0.47 -4.49
N ILE A 74 -5.13 -0.11 -3.79
CA ILE A 74 -5.49 1.29 -3.57
C ILE A 74 -5.48 1.53 -2.07
N VAL A 75 -4.69 2.51 -1.63
CA VAL A 75 -4.65 2.92 -0.24
C VAL A 75 -5.30 4.28 -0.11
N LEU A 76 -6.30 4.37 0.76
CA LEU A 76 -6.94 5.62 1.11
C LEU A 76 -6.43 5.98 2.50
N ALA A 77 -5.45 6.88 2.57
CA ALA A 77 -4.83 7.29 3.81
C ALA A 77 -5.52 8.53 4.37
N ASP A 78 -5.49 8.65 5.69
CA ASP A 78 -6.04 9.82 6.37
C ASP A 78 -5.20 11.08 6.14
#